data_f15a16e48e573895b4f1395e3d664128
#
_entry.id   f15a16e48e573895b4f1395e3d664128
#
_cell.length_a   1.000
_cell.length_b   1.000
_cell.length_c   1.000
_cell.angle_alpha   90.00
_cell.angle_beta   90.00
_cell.angle_gamma   90.00
#
_symmetry.space_group_name_H-M   'P 1'
#
loop_
_entity.id
_entity.type
_entity.pdbx_description
1 polymer ?
#
loop_
_entity_poly.entity_id
_entity_poly.type
_entity_poly.pdbx_seq_one_letter_code
_entity_poly.pdbx_strand_id
1 'polypeptide(L)'
;MAYLAEFATAVETPRLVACSSASWAIGLALGGPIGSAFAEKSTWRWAFYLNLPLVTAAFVLAVACAPKHVLFDPATPLKSRIKHIDPVGIMLNAVVPEVFAIAVTFSGPVWEWQSMRSIAVWTVFGVFLVLWIAQQYFCAFTTSQERALPLHMLSRLDLLPIWIASACAGSVYAVTLIYTPLFFAFARGADALRQSLLLLPFTVPFILTLLLTGILLPVVRRHKVFYIVGSAIAVAGSSAMVATLADMTSSEGRIMGLEALTGVGLGMLFQHGVGICNVINKKRHWSTRVDGVALCNLAQFGGIAITLAIAGAVFQNVGVSLLEEAIGVAGVSRQEIREALAGVSATLRLEPELLARAAQAVANVISREFYISVAAGGLCFICGLLMTSEKLVYRSTRLADEGRVARGTCVTERGRCLRRQSLHHDESV
;
A
#
# COMPACT_ATOMS: atom_id res chain seq x y z
N MET A 1 4.01 -10.92 6.27
CA MET A 1 4.52 -11.19 4.90
C MET A 1 5.80 -12.02 4.89
N ALA A 2 6.83 -11.74 5.70
CA ALA A 2 8.06 -12.55 5.77
C ALA A 2 7.77 -14.03 6.11
N TYR A 3 6.94 -14.31 7.12
CA TYR A 3 6.51 -15.67 7.46
C TYR A 3 5.81 -16.38 6.29
N LEU A 4 4.94 -15.68 5.55
CA LEU A 4 4.29 -16.28 4.37
C LEU A 4 5.30 -16.62 3.27
N ALA A 5 6.34 -15.81 3.11
CA ALA A 5 7.41 -16.08 2.15
C ALA A 5 8.22 -17.33 2.50
N GLU A 6 8.33 -17.67 3.78
CA GLU A 6 9.10 -18.82 4.27
C GLU A 6 8.30 -20.13 4.30
N PHE A 7 7.14 -20.10 4.93
CA PHE A 7 6.39 -21.33 5.24
C PHE A 7 5.36 -21.70 4.17
N ALA A 8 4.92 -20.74 3.33
CA ALA A 8 3.94 -21.03 2.30
C ALA A 8 4.55 -21.66 1.04
N THR A 9 3.85 -22.61 0.47
CA THR A 9 4.19 -23.15 -0.85
C THR A 9 3.90 -22.11 -1.94
N ALA A 10 4.50 -22.29 -3.14
CA ALA A 10 4.26 -21.36 -4.25
C ALA A 10 2.78 -21.24 -4.66
N VAL A 11 2.00 -22.32 -4.47
CA VAL A 11 0.55 -22.34 -4.77
C VAL A 11 -0.24 -21.64 -3.69
N GLU A 12 0.17 -21.79 -2.42
CA GLU A 12 -0.51 -21.20 -1.26
C GLU A 12 -0.23 -19.70 -1.12
N THR A 13 0.98 -19.26 -1.49
CA THR A 13 1.42 -17.86 -1.30
C THR A 13 0.43 -16.82 -1.85
N PRO A 14 -0.06 -16.89 -3.11
CA PRO A 14 -1.01 -15.89 -3.62
C PRO A 14 -2.33 -15.89 -2.88
N ARG A 15 -2.81 -17.08 -2.46
CA ARG A 15 -4.06 -17.21 -1.70
C ARG A 15 -3.93 -16.63 -0.30
N LEU A 16 -2.85 -16.94 0.41
CA LEU A 16 -2.59 -16.44 1.75
C LEU A 16 -2.35 -14.92 1.76
N VAL A 17 -1.64 -14.40 0.74
CA VAL A 17 -1.48 -12.96 0.55
C VAL A 17 -2.83 -12.31 0.29
N ALA A 18 -3.68 -12.88 -0.55
CA ALA A 18 -5.01 -12.36 -0.81
C ALA A 18 -5.90 -12.40 0.44
N CYS A 19 -5.87 -13.49 1.23
CA CYS A 19 -6.60 -13.57 2.49
C CYS A 19 -6.11 -12.53 3.51
N SER A 20 -4.80 -12.35 3.66
CA SER A 20 -4.22 -11.34 4.55
C SER A 20 -4.64 -9.93 4.13
N SER A 21 -4.62 -9.64 2.84
CA SER A 21 -5.02 -8.35 2.29
C SER A 21 -6.53 -8.11 2.41
N ALA A 22 -7.33 -9.15 2.25
CA ALA A 22 -8.77 -9.07 2.46
C ALA A 22 -9.12 -8.82 3.94
N SER A 23 -8.41 -9.44 4.88
CA SER A 23 -8.59 -9.17 6.32
C SER A 23 -8.31 -7.71 6.64
N TRP A 24 -7.25 -7.13 6.06
CA TRP A 24 -6.92 -5.72 6.19
C TRP A 24 -8.03 -4.83 5.59
N ALA A 25 -8.53 -5.16 4.40
CA ALA A 25 -9.58 -4.40 3.72
C ALA A 25 -10.93 -4.51 4.43
N ILE A 26 -11.26 -5.66 5.04
CA ILE A 26 -12.46 -5.84 5.90
C ILE A 26 -12.34 -4.94 7.13
N GLY A 27 -11.18 -4.90 7.77
CA GLY A 27 -10.93 -3.99 8.89
C GLY A 27 -11.17 -2.52 8.52
N LEU A 28 -10.74 -2.13 7.32
CA LEU A 28 -10.99 -0.79 6.78
C LEU A 28 -12.47 -0.53 6.48
N ALA A 29 -13.17 -1.49 5.87
CA ALA A 29 -14.59 -1.38 5.54
C ALA A 29 -15.47 -1.23 6.79
N LEU A 30 -15.13 -1.94 7.86
CA LEU A 30 -15.85 -1.87 9.13
C LEU A 30 -15.41 -0.70 10.01
N GLY A 31 -14.12 -0.33 9.93
CA GLY A 31 -13.54 0.73 10.76
C GLY A 31 -14.20 2.10 10.56
N GLY A 32 -14.48 2.46 9.31
CA GLY A 32 -15.18 3.70 8.96
C GLY A 32 -16.57 3.80 9.61
N PRO A 33 -17.51 2.89 9.31
CA PRO A 33 -18.85 2.89 9.89
C PRO A 33 -18.87 2.78 11.42
N ILE A 34 -18.01 1.93 12.01
CA ILE A 34 -17.92 1.77 13.46
C ILE A 34 -17.37 3.05 14.11
N GLY A 35 -16.29 3.61 13.57
CA GLY A 35 -15.70 4.85 14.07
C GLY A 35 -16.65 6.04 13.99
N SER A 36 -17.34 6.19 12.85
CA SER A 36 -18.35 7.24 12.63
C SER A 36 -19.54 7.09 13.59
N ALA A 37 -20.03 5.87 13.78
CA ALA A 37 -21.13 5.61 14.72
C ALA A 37 -20.75 5.97 16.15
N PHE A 38 -19.53 5.71 16.58
CA PHE A 38 -19.06 6.16 17.90
C PHE A 38 -18.92 7.68 17.97
N ALA A 39 -18.41 8.33 16.93
CA ALA A 39 -18.26 9.77 16.90
C ALA A 39 -19.61 10.51 16.99
N GLU A 40 -20.65 9.99 16.33
CA GLU A 40 -21.98 10.60 16.29
C GLU A 40 -22.84 10.25 17.50
N LYS A 41 -22.85 8.97 17.94
CA LYS A 41 -23.75 8.47 18.96
C LYS A 41 -23.17 8.44 20.38
N SER A 42 -21.86 8.64 20.53
CA SER A 42 -21.18 8.59 21.83
C SER A 42 -20.03 9.58 21.87
N THR A 43 -18.80 9.11 21.93
CA THR A 43 -17.60 9.93 21.82
C THR A 43 -16.59 9.30 20.87
N TRP A 44 -15.87 10.12 20.10
CA TRP A 44 -14.81 9.66 19.19
C TRP A 44 -13.71 8.85 19.90
N ARG A 45 -13.58 9.00 21.23
CA ARG A 45 -12.60 8.25 22.04
C ARG A 45 -12.86 6.75 22.04
N TRP A 46 -14.11 6.31 21.92
CA TRP A 46 -14.47 4.89 21.83
C TRP A 46 -13.89 4.21 20.60
N ALA A 47 -13.70 4.92 19.48
CA ALA A 47 -13.05 4.37 18.31
C ALA A 47 -11.61 3.93 18.61
N PHE A 48 -10.91 4.61 19.53
CA PHE A 48 -9.58 4.21 19.99
C PHE A 48 -9.62 3.13 21.07
N TYR A 49 -10.56 3.22 22.02
CA TYR A 49 -10.68 2.21 23.08
C TYR A 49 -11.02 0.83 22.54
N LEU A 50 -11.77 0.72 21.45
CA LEU A 50 -12.08 -0.54 20.78
C LEU A 50 -10.80 -1.27 20.29
N ASN A 51 -9.74 -0.54 19.97
CA ASN A 51 -8.49 -1.16 19.54
C ASN A 51 -7.81 -1.93 20.67
N LEU A 52 -7.96 -1.54 21.93
CA LEU A 52 -7.31 -2.21 23.07
C LEU A 52 -7.67 -3.68 23.19
N PRO A 53 -8.98 -4.07 23.27
CA PRO A 53 -9.35 -5.49 23.33
C PRO A 53 -8.98 -6.24 22.04
N LEU A 54 -9.08 -5.61 20.86
CA LEU A 54 -8.71 -6.24 19.59
C LEU A 54 -7.22 -6.54 19.52
N VAL A 55 -6.37 -5.57 19.89
CA VAL A 55 -4.91 -5.75 19.92
C VAL A 55 -4.53 -6.78 20.99
N THR A 56 -5.17 -6.77 22.15
CA THR A 56 -4.93 -7.77 23.21
C THR A 56 -5.28 -9.17 22.72
N ALA A 57 -6.44 -9.36 22.10
CA ALA A 57 -6.84 -10.64 21.52
C ALA A 57 -5.87 -11.10 20.43
N ALA A 58 -5.47 -10.20 19.53
CA ALA A 58 -4.48 -10.48 18.49
C ALA A 58 -3.12 -10.89 19.10
N PHE A 59 -2.66 -10.23 20.16
CA PHE A 59 -1.43 -10.55 20.86
C PHE A 59 -1.49 -11.93 21.51
N VAL A 60 -2.57 -12.26 22.22
CA VAL A 60 -2.78 -13.57 22.82
C VAL A 60 -2.77 -14.68 21.75
N LEU A 61 -3.49 -14.47 20.64
CA LEU A 61 -3.51 -15.40 19.52
C LEU A 61 -2.11 -15.56 18.89
N ALA A 62 -1.38 -14.44 18.71
CA ALA A 62 -0.03 -14.48 18.16
C ALA A 62 0.91 -15.31 19.06
N VAL A 63 0.87 -15.11 20.38
CA VAL A 63 1.69 -15.87 21.33
C VAL A 63 1.29 -17.36 21.36
N ALA A 64 -0.01 -17.65 21.31
CA ALA A 64 -0.52 -19.03 21.36
C ALA A 64 -0.25 -19.82 20.07
N CYS A 65 -0.37 -19.15 18.90
CA CYS A 65 -0.28 -19.79 17.58
C CYS A 65 1.08 -19.61 16.90
N ALA A 66 1.97 -18.74 17.44
CA ALA A 66 3.29 -18.53 16.85
C ALA A 66 4.09 -19.85 16.81
N PRO A 67 4.62 -20.22 15.63
CA PRO A 67 5.43 -21.43 15.54
C PRO A 67 6.69 -21.27 16.40
N LYS A 68 7.01 -22.30 17.19
CA LYS A 68 8.20 -22.34 18.07
C LYS A 68 9.53 -22.40 17.29
N HIS A 69 9.48 -22.41 15.97
CA HIS A 69 10.67 -22.42 15.13
C HIS A 69 11.31 -21.02 15.12
N VAL A 70 12.50 -20.96 15.68
CA VAL A 70 13.30 -19.74 15.71
C VAL A 70 14.01 -19.61 14.35
N LEU A 71 13.69 -18.58 13.58
CA LEU A 71 14.35 -18.26 12.30
C LEU A 71 15.83 -17.87 12.46
N PHE A 72 16.26 -17.68 13.71
CA PHE A 72 17.62 -17.27 14.05
C PHE A 72 18.26 -18.34 14.94
N ASP A 73 19.53 -18.62 14.67
CA ASP A 73 20.33 -19.46 15.56
C ASP A 73 20.33 -18.85 16.98
N PRO A 74 19.75 -19.56 17.98
CA PRO A 74 19.71 -19.05 19.34
C PRO A 74 21.12 -18.83 19.96
N ALA A 75 22.15 -19.47 19.38
CA ALA A 75 23.54 -19.33 19.84
C ALA A 75 24.17 -17.97 19.44
N THR A 76 23.60 -17.22 18.49
CA THR A 76 24.14 -15.91 18.13
C THR A 76 23.77 -14.85 19.18
N PRO A 77 24.75 -14.19 19.82
CA PRO A 77 24.48 -13.18 20.83
C PRO A 77 23.74 -11.97 20.23
N LEU A 78 22.83 -11.37 21.00
CA LEU A 78 22.00 -10.23 20.60
C LEU A 78 22.88 -9.05 20.06
N LYS A 79 24.03 -8.81 20.65
CA LYS A 79 24.98 -7.79 20.22
C LYS A 79 25.49 -8.01 18.79
N SER A 80 25.70 -9.26 18.40
CA SER A 80 26.08 -9.61 17.02
C SER A 80 24.92 -9.32 16.05
N ARG A 81 23.68 -9.65 16.45
CA ARG A 81 22.49 -9.39 15.59
C ARG A 81 22.24 -7.92 15.37
N ILE A 82 22.39 -7.08 16.41
CA ILE A 82 22.23 -5.62 16.31
C ILE A 82 23.29 -5.02 15.39
N LYS A 83 24.49 -5.59 15.34
CA LYS A 83 25.58 -5.11 14.46
C LYS A 83 25.24 -5.26 12.95
N HIS A 84 24.35 -6.19 12.62
CA HIS A 84 23.89 -6.44 11.24
C HIS A 84 22.64 -5.63 10.86
N ILE A 85 22.19 -4.72 11.74
CA ILE A 85 21.11 -3.79 11.42
C ILE A 85 21.72 -2.50 10.88
N ASP A 86 21.06 -1.88 9.90
CA ASP A 86 21.41 -0.56 9.37
C ASP A 86 20.57 0.54 10.05
N PRO A 87 20.98 1.04 11.23
CA PRO A 87 20.18 2.01 11.97
C PRO A 87 20.09 3.35 11.24
N VAL A 88 21.15 3.75 10.54
CA VAL A 88 21.20 5.01 9.80
C VAL A 88 20.29 4.96 8.58
N GLY A 89 20.36 3.87 7.81
CA GLY A 89 19.46 3.65 6.68
C GLY A 89 18.00 3.58 7.10
N ILE A 90 17.68 2.90 8.22
CA ILE A 90 16.30 2.85 8.76
C ILE A 90 15.81 4.25 9.13
N MET A 91 16.62 5.03 9.87
CA MET A 91 16.26 6.40 10.23
C MET A 91 16.04 7.29 9.01
N LEU A 92 16.93 7.25 8.03
CA LEU A 92 16.81 8.07 6.83
C LEU A 92 15.61 7.64 5.97
N ASN A 93 15.33 6.34 5.88
CA ASN A 93 14.13 5.82 5.20
C ASN A 93 12.83 6.28 5.86
N ALA A 94 12.82 6.55 7.15
CA ALA A 94 11.66 7.11 7.85
C ALA A 94 11.61 8.64 7.68
N VAL A 95 12.70 9.36 7.98
CA VAL A 95 12.74 10.82 8.05
C VAL A 95 12.50 11.48 6.68
N VAL A 96 13.08 10.93 5.59
CA VAL A 96 12.97 11.56 4.26
C VAL A 96 11.52 11.68 3.78
N PRO A 97 10.68 10.63 3.76
CA PRO A 97 9.29 10.76 3.34
C PRO A 97 8.45 11.60 4.31
N GLU A 98 8.75 11.60 5.60
CA GLU A 98 8.03 12.42 6.58
C GLU A 98 8.31 13.92 6.38
N VAL A 99 9.58 14.29 6.22
CA VAL A 99 9.93 15.69 5.94
C VAL A 99 9.39 16.14 4.59
N PHE A 100 9.37 15.27 3.57
CA PHE A 100 8.71 15.53 2.30
C PHE A 100 7.21 15.80 2.50
N ALA A 101 6.51 14.95 3.23
CA ALA A 101 5.09 15.13 3.49
C ALA A 101 4.80 16.44 4.23
N ILE A 102 5.61 16.79 5.24
CA ILE A 102 5.52 18.10 5.92
C ILE A 102 5.76 19.24 4.95
N ALA A 103 6.83 19.17 4.14
CA ALA A 103 7.16 20.22 3.18
C ALA A 103 6.03 20.46 2.19
N VAL A 104 5.46 19.41 1.62
CA VAL A 104 4.37 19.48 0.63
C VAL A 104 3.07 19.93 1.26
N THR A 105 2.73 19.46 2.46
CA THR A 105 1.44 19.74 3.11
C THR A 105 1.37 21.15 3.68
N PHE A 106 2.48 21.66 4.22
CA PHE A 106 2.49 22.95 4.91
C PHE A 106 2.86 24.13 4.00
N SER A 107 3.66 23.91 2.94
CA SER A 107 4.03 24.99 2.01
C SER A 107 2.86 25.33 1.10
N GLY A 108 2.47 26.59 1.09
CA GLY A 108 1.32 27.14 0.40
C GLY A 108 0.11 27.29 1.33
N PRO A 109 -0.46 26.23 1.87
CA PRO A 109 -1.67 26.33 2.70
C PRO A 109 -1.43 27.01 4.05
N VAL A 110 -0.36 26.63 4.76
CA VAL A 110 -0.08 27.13 6.12
C VAL A 110 1.03 28.19 6.09
N TRP A 111 2.09 27.91 5.34
CA TRP A 111 3.22 28.83 5.15
C TRP A 111 3.29 29.29 3.70
N GLU A 112 3.43 30.58 3.48
CA GLU A 112 3.66 31.08 2.12
C GLU A 112 4.91 30.45 1.52
N TRP A 113 4.89 30.17 0.21
CA TRP A 113 6.00 29.52 -0.49
C TRP A 113 7.34 30.22 -0.31
N GLN A 114 7.31 31.57 -0.23
CA GLN A 114 8.51 32.40 -0.05
C GLN A 114 8.85 32.66 1.42
N SER A 115 8.09 32.08 2.38
CA SER A 115 8.37 32.26 3.79
C SER A 115 9.64 31.51 4.20
N MET A 116 10.35 32.06 5.19
CA MET A 116 11.53 31.40 5.76
C MET A 116 11.24 29.97 6.24
N ARG A 117 10.03 29.71 6.71
CA ARG A 117 9.61 28.36 7.18
C ARG A 117 9.51 27.37 6.02
N SER A 118 8.90 27.77 4.88
CA SER A 118 8.82 26.92 3.68
C SER A 118 10.22 26.67 3.13
N ILE A 119 11.05 27.70 2.99
CA ILE A 119 12.42 27.55 2.50
C ILE A 119 13.22 26.61 3.42
N ALA A 120 13.10 26.78 4.75
CA ALA A 120 13.80 25.95 5.72
C ALA A 120 13.40 24.47 5.61
N VAL A 121 12.10 24.13 5.55
CA VAL A 121 11.66 22.74 5.48
C VAL A 121 12.07 22.07 4.16
N TRP A 122 12.01 22.80 3.03
CA TRP A 122 12.50 22.27 1.75
C TRP A 122 14.01 22.10 1.72
N THR A 123 14.76 23.00 2.39
CA THR A 123 16.22 22.85 2.57
C THR A 123 16.53 21.61 3.40
N VAL A 124 15.83 21.42 4.54
CA VAL A 124 15.99 20.26 5.41
C VAL A 124 15.67 18.97 4.63
N PHE A 125 14.58 18.95 3.86
CA PHE A 125 14.26 17.82 2.98
C PHE A 125 15.40 17.52 2.00
N GLY A 126 15.91 18.55 1.31
CA GLY A 126 17.02 18.41 0.36
C GLY A 126 18.27 17.83 1.00
N VAL A 127 18.64 18.32 2.20
CA VAL A 127 19.77 17.80 2.97
C VAL A 127 19.58 16.32 3.33
N PHE A 128 18.42 15.96 3.92
CA PHE A 128 18.16 14.57 4.28
C PHE A 128 18.09 13.65 3.05
N LEU A 129 17.54 14.13 1.93
CA LEU A 129 17.49 13.37 0.68
C LEU A 129 18.93 13.11 0.16
N VAL A 130 19.80 14.11 0.16
CA VAL A 130 21.21 13.96 -0.24
C VAL A 130 21.94 13.00 0.69
N LEU A 131 21.75 13.13 2.00
CA LEU A 131 22.33 12.21 2.99
C LEU A 131 21.85 10.79 2.80
N TRP A 132 20.57 10.60 2.51
CA TRP A 132 19.98 9.28 2.22
C TRP A 132 20.57 8.67 0.94
N ILE A 133 20.65 9.44 -0.16
CA ILE A 133 21.26 8.98 -1.40
C ILE A 133 22.74 8.62 -1.18
N ALA A 134 23.49 9.48 -0.48
CA ALA A 134 24.90 9.25 -0.17
C ALA A 134 25.08 7.99 0.69
N GLN A 135 24.28 7.82 1.75
CA GLN A 135 24.32 6.63 2.60
C GLN A 135 24.03 5.35 1.80
N GLN A 136 23.04 5.39 0.93
CA GLN A 136 22.70 4.24 0.07
C GLN A 136 23.79 3.93 -0.96
N TYR A 137 24.42 4.95 -1.55
CA TYR A 137 25.46 4.78 -2.57
C TYR A 137 26.79 4.31 -1.95
N PHE A 138 27.27 4.96 -0.91
CA PHE A 138 28.54 4.65 -0.25
C PHE A 138 28.45 3.52 0.78
N CYS A 139 27.23 2.99 1.07
CA CYS A 139 27.01 2.02 2.14
C CYS A 139 27.58 2.49 3.48
N ALA A 140 27.47 3.79 3.81
CA ALA A 140 28.03 4.35 5.01
C ALA A 140 27.36 3.73 6.26
N PHE A 141 28.18 3.23 7.19
CA PHE A 141 27.79 2.52 8.42
C PHE A 141 27.05 1.18 8.21
N THR A 142 27.04 0.65 6.99
CA THR A 142 26.40 -0.64 6.66
C THR A 142 27.17 -1.35 5.55
N THR A 143 26.74 -2.55 5.17
CA THR A 143 27.28 -3.29 4.03
C THR A 143 26.25 -3.37 2.91
N SER A 144 26.68 -3.66 1.69
CA SER A 144 25.77 -3.80 0.54
C SER A 144 24.70 -4.87 0.72
N GLN A 145 24.89 -5.83 1.62
CA GLN A 145 23.95 -6.91 1.90
C GLN A 145 23.03 -6.61 3.09
N GLU A 146 23.43 -5.73 4.01
CA GLU A 146 22.72 -5.44 5.26
C GLU A 146 21.96 -4.12 5.24
N ARG A 147 22.11 -3.32 4.17
CA ARG A 147 21.44 -2.04 4.05
C ARG A 147 19.91 -2.20 4.05
N ALA A 148 19.24 -1.27 4.72
CA ALA A 148 17.79 -1.28 4.90
C ALA A 148 17.00 -1.28 3.59
N LEU A 149 17.51 -0.62 2.54
CA LEU A 149 16.91 -0.63 1.21
C LEU A 149 17.76 -1.49 0.25
N PRO A 150 17.24 -2.60 -0.27
CA PRO A 150 17.98 -3.52 -1.13
C PRO A 150 18.10 -3.02 -2.58
N LEU A 151 18.88 -1.94 -2.80
CA LEU A 151 19.03 -1.29 -4.10
C LEU A 151 19.57 -2.24 -5.20
N HIS A 152 20.30 -3.31 -4.83
CA HIS A 152 20.74 -4.33 -5.78
C HIS A 152 19.56 -5.01 -6.52
N MET A 153 18.37 -4.95 -5.92
CA MET A 153 17.15 -5.46 -6.55
C MET A 153 16.61 -4.52 -7.64
N LEU A 154 16.90 -3.22 -7.58
CA LEU A 154 16.41 -2.25 -8.57
C LEU A 154 17.01 -2.47 -9.97
N SER A 155 18.15 -3.15 -10.08
CA SER A 155 18.72 -3.60 -11.36
C SER A 155 17.93 -4.75 -12.00
N ARG A 156 16.94 -5.31 -11.28
CA ARG A 156 16.09 -6.38 -11.74
C ARG A 156 14.95 -5.83 -12.60
N LEU A 157 15.21 -5.69 -13.91
CA LEU A 157 14.23 -5.15 -14.87
C LEU A 157 12.95 -6.01 -14.99
N ASP A 158 13.01 -7.28 -14.62
CA ASP A 158 11.84 -8.18 -14.58
C ASP A 158 10.89 -7.89 -13.42
N LEU A 159 11.37 -7.31 -12.31
CA LEU A 159 10.56 -6.96 -11.13
C LEU A 159 10.18 -5.48 -11.07
N LEU A 160 10.95 -4.61 -11.70
CA LEU A 160 10.75 -3.16 -11.67
C LEU A 160 9.33 -2.74 -12.08
N PRO A 161 8.72 -3.27 -13.17
CA PRO A 161 7.34 -2.93 -13.52
C PRO A 161 6.32 -3.34 -12.45
N ILE A 162 6.59 -4.41 -11.68
CA ILE A 162 5.69 -4.88 -10.60
C ILE A 162 5.73 -3.89 -9.43
N TRP A 163 6.90 -3.39 -9.06
CA TRP A 163 7.02 -2.41 -7.96
C TRP A 163 6.39 -1.07 -8.32
N ILE A 164 6.63 -0.58 -9.54
CA ILE A 164 5.99 0.67 -10.03
C ILE A 164 4.47 0.48 -10.08
N ALA A 165 3.97 -0.63 -10.61
CA ALA A 165 2.55 -0.93 -10.65
C ALA A 165 1.94 -1.04 -9.25
N SER A 166 2.68 -1.56 -8.27
CA SER A 166 2.23 -1.61 -6.87
C SER A 166 2.11 -0.20 -6.25
N ALA A 167 3.07 0.69 -6.54
CA ALA A 167 2.98 2.10 -6.14
C ALA A 167 1.76 2.79 -6.77
N CYS A 168 1.56 2.58 -8.07
CA CYS A 168 0.40 3.12 -8.81
C CYS A 168 -0.94 2.60 -8.28
N ALA A 169 -1.03 1.31 -7.95
CA ALA A 169 -2.22 0.74 -7.32
C ALA A 169 -2.47 1.37 -5.94
N GLY A 170 -1.41 1.62 -5.16
CA GLY A 170 -1.49 2.38 -3.92
C GLY A 170 -2.02 3.79 -4.12
N SER A 171 -1.62 4.48 -5.18
CA SER A 171 -2.07 5.84 -5.52
C SER A 171 -3.57 5.89 -5.86
N VAL A 172 -4.04 4.98 -6.73
CA VAL A 172 -5.48 4.88 -7.07
C VAL A 172 -6.32 4.60 -5.82
N TYR A 173 -5.83 3.67 -4.97
CA TYR A 173 -6.47 3.35 -3.70
C TYR A 173 -6.57 4.58 -2.78
N ALA A 174 -5.49 5.32 -2.61
CA ALA A 174 -5.40 6.46 -1.71
C ALA A 174 -6.38 7.57 -2.09
N VAL A 175 -6.43 7.95 -3.36
CA VAL A 175 -7.33 9.00 -3.85
C VAL A 175 -8.78 8.58 -3.67
N THR A 176 -9.15 7.38 -4.11
CA THR A 176 -10.54 6.91 -4.02
C THR A 176 -11.00 6.83 -2.56
N LEU A 177 -10.17 6.28 -1.67
CA LEU A 177 -10.51 6.09 -0.26
C LEU A 177 -10.76 7.41 0.49
N ILE A 178 -9.99 8.45 0.18
CA ILE A 178 -10.03 9.71 0.93
C ILE A 178 -10.97 10.72 0.27
N TYR A 179 -10.89 10.88 -1.04
CA TYR A 179 -11.58 11.98 -1.72
C TYR A 179 -13.04 11.67 -2.06
N THR A 180 -13.44 10.39 -2.16
CA THR A 180 -14.85 10.06 -2.38
C THR A 180 -15.73 10.35 -1.15
N PRO A 181 -15.38 9.90 0.08
CA PRO A 181 -16.13 10.33 1.27
C PRO A 181 -16.13 11.85 1.47
N LEU A 182 -15.00 12.50 1.17
CA LEU A 182 -14.87 13.94 1.28
C LEU A 182 -15.83 14.67 0.33
N PHE A 183 -16.02 14.16 -0.89
CA PHE A 183 -17.04 14.65 -1.82
C PHE A 183 -18.44 14.56 -1.23
N PHE A 184 -18.82 13.41 -0.69
CA PHE A 184 -20.14 13.28 -0.05
C PHE A 184 -20.33 14.19 1.15
N ALA A 185 -19.26 14.44 1.91
CA ALA A 185 -19.28 15.38 3.02
C ALA A 185 -19.56 16.82 2.57
N PHE A 186 -18.75 17.34 1.67
CA PHE A 186 -18.80 18.75 1.27
C PHE A 186 -19.88 19.04 0.22
N ALA A 187 -20.03 18.16 -0.78
CA ALA A 187 -20.94 18.40 -1.89
C ALA A 187 -22.37 17.94 -1.64
N ARG A 188 -22.57 16.95 -0.74
CA ARG A 188 -23.87 16.35 -0.44
C ARG A 188 -24.31 16.54 1.01
N GLY A 189 -23.48 17.13 1.86
CA GLY A 189 -23.78 17.33 3.28
C GLY A 189 -24.00 16.04 4.05
N ALA A 190 -23.41 14.91 3.58
CA ALA A 190 -23.53 13.62 4.25
C ALA A 190 -22.84 13.64 5.61
N ASP A 191 -23.48 13.07 6.63
CA ASP A 191 -22.88 12.84 7.93
C ASP A 191 -21.77 11.77 7.87
N ALA A 192 -20.98 11.65 8.90
CA ALA A 192 -19.80 10.78 8.89
C ALA A 192 -20.19 9.30 8.70
N LEU A 193 -21.30 8.86 9.25
CA LEU A 193 -21.77 7.49 9.09
C LEU A 193 -22.21 7.24 7.64
N ARG A 194 -22.98 8.15 7.05
CA ARG A 194 -23.42 8.05 5.65
C ARG A 194 -22.24 8.06 4.68
N GLN A 195 -21.22 8.93 4.90
CA GLN A 195 -19.99 8.93 4.12
C GLN A 195 -19.31 7.57 4.11
N SER A 196 -19.19 6.95 5.30
CA SER A 196 -18.56 5.63 5.45
C SER A 196 -19.37 4.52 4.76
N LEU A 197 -20.70 4.59 4.80
CA LEU A 197 -21.57 3.63 4.12
C LEU A 197 -21.55 3.81 2.60
N LEU A 198 -21.48 5.03 2.11
CA LEU A 198 -21.38 5.34 0.68
C LEU A 198 -20.04 4.90 0.07
N LEU A 199 -19.01 4.62 0.87
CA LEU A 199 -17.74 4.03 0.43
C LEU A 199 -17.79 2.49 0.28
N LEU A 200 -18.81 1.81 0.79
CA LEU A 200 -18.93 0.35 0.70
C LEU A 200 -19.02 -0.16 -0.76
N PRO A 201 -19.66 0.54 -1.71
CA PRO A 201 -19.66 0.16 -3.12
C PRO A 201 -18.26 0.06 -3.74
N PHE A 202 -17.29 0.84 -3.25
CA PHE A 202 -15.88 0.66 -3.60
C PHE A 202 -15.26 -0.54 -2.87
N THR A 203 -15.44 -0.61 -1.56
CA THR A 203 -14.68 -1.54 -0.71
C THR A 203 -15.10 -2.99 -0.88
N VAL A 204 -16.41 -3.27 -1.03
CA VAL A 204 -16.91 -4.65 -1.18
C VAL A 204 -16.46 -5.29 -2.48
N PRO A 205 -16.64 -4.69 -3.67
CA PRO A 205 -16.12 -5.25 -4.92
C PRO A 205 -14.59 -5.35 -4.92
N PHE A 206 -13.89 -4.41 -4.30
CA PHE A 206 -12.45 -4.46 -4.13
C PHE A 206 -12.01 -5.72 -3.38
N ILE A 207 -12.63 -6.03 -2.23
CA ILE A 207 -12.31 -7.23 -1.44
C ILE A 207 -12.63 -8.51 -2.21
N LEU A 208 -13.81 -8.58 -2.84
CA LEU A 208 -14.23 -9.75 -3.58
C LEU A 208 -13.30 -10.03 -4.77
N THR A 209 -12.95 -8.99 -5.52
CA THR A 209 -12.04 -9.13 -6.68
C THR A 209 -10.62 -9.44 -6.26
N LEU A 210 -10.16 -8.88 -5.13
CA LEU A 210 -8.86 -9.20 -4.54
C LEU A 210 -8.74 -10.69 -4.19
N LEU A 211 -9.75 -11.25 -3.52
CA LEU A 211 -9.81 -12.68 -3.18
C LEU A 211 -9.89 -13.56 -4.44
N LEU A 212 -10.77 -13.20 -5.38
CA LEU A 212 -10.93 -13.92 -6.62
C LEU A 212 -9.62 -13.96 -7.43
N THR A 213 -8.92 -12.82 -7.53
CA THR A 213 -7.64 -12.74 -8.23
C THR A 213 -6.58 -13.60 -7.54
N GLY A 214 -6.54 -13.61 -6.20
CA GLY A 214 -5.63 -14.49 -5.44
C GLY A 214 -5.86 -15.98 -5.71
N ILE A 215 -7.11 -16.38 -5.93
CA ILE A 215 -7.48 -17.75 -6.29
C ILE A 215 -7.17 -18.06 -7.76
N LEU A 216 -7.44 -17.11 -8.65
CA LEU A 216 -7.26 -17.29 -10.09
C LEU A 216 -5.80 -17.21 -10.55
N LEU A 217 -4.96 -16.46 -9.85
CA LEU A 217 -3.57 -16.23 -10.25
C LEU A 217 -2.75 -17.53 -10.42
N PRO A 218 -2.84 -18.54 -9.54
CA PRO A 218 -2.18 -19.84 -9.74
C PRO A 218 -2.76 -20.67 -10.90
N VAL A 219 -4.02 -20.45 -11.26
CA VAL A 219 -4.70 -21.16 -12.35
C VAL A 219 -4.32 -20.57 -13.70
N VAL A 220 -4.46 -19.25 -13.85
CA VAL A 220 -4.14 -18.51 -15.09
C VAL A 220 -2.64 -18.47 -15.34
N ARG A 221 -1.83 -18.40 -14.26
CA ARG A 221 -0.36 -18.35 -14.28
C ARG A 221 0.26 -17.16 -15.02
N ARG A 222 -0.54 -16.24 -15.54
CA ARG A 222 -0.11 -15.04 -16.28
C ARG A 222 -0.53 -13.80 -15.51
N HIS A 223 0.34 -13.27 -14.67
CA HIS A 223 0.08 -12.06 -13.89
C HIS A 223 -0.16 -10.82 -14.76
N LYS A 224 0.53 -10.72 -15.90
CA LYS A 224 0.39 -9.63 -16.87
C LYS A 224 -1.07 -9.33 -17.23
N VAL A 225 -1.90 -10.36 -17.41
CA VAL A 225 -3.33 -10.19 -17.78
C VAL A 225 -4.09 -9.44 -16.71
N PHE A 226 -3.88 -9.79 -15.43
CA PHE A 226 -4.56 -9.13 -14.32
C PHE A 226 -4.15 -7.65 -14.21
N TYR A 227 -2.85 -7.35 -14.43
CA TYR A 227 -2.38 -5.97 -14.40
C TYR A 227 -2.94 -5.12 -15.56
N ILE A 228 -3.00 -5.66 -16.78
CA ILE A 228 -3.56 -4.94 -17.93
C ILE A 228 -5.07 -4.72 -17.75
N VAL A 229 -5.82 -5.77 -17.45
CA VAL A 229 -7.27 -5.68 -17.31
C VAL A 229 -7.66 -4.83 -16.11
N GLY A 230 -7.04 -5.08 -14.94
CA GLY A 230 -7.34 -4.34 -13.72
C GLY A 230 -7.03 -2.85 -13.84
N SER A 231 -5.88 -2.49 -14.43
CA SER A 231 -5.53 -1.08 -14.63
C SER A 231 -6.42 -0.39 -15.65
N ALA A 232 -6.80 -1.06 -16.74
CA ALA A 232 -7.76 -0.52 -17.72
C ALA A 232 -9.12 -0.21 -17.08
N ILE A 233 -9.64 -1.13 -16.25
CA ILE A 233 -10.88 -0.91 -15.49
C ILE A 233 -10.74 0.23 -14.50
N ALA A 234 -9.63 0.29 -13.74
CA ALA A 234 -9.38 1.35 -12.78
C ALA A 234 -9.27 2.72 -13.45
N VAL A 235 -8.59 2.82 -14.61
CA VAL A 235 -8.51 4.06 -15.41
C VAL A 235 -9.89 4.48 -15.90
N ALA A 236 -10.68 3.55 -16.43
CA ALA A 236 -12.03 3.85 -16.91
C ALA A 236 -12.93 4.36 -15.78
N GLY A 237 -12.91 3.70 -14.60
CA GLY A 237 -13.64 4.15 -13.41
C GLY A 237 -13.19 5.52 -12.93
N SER A 238 -11.88 5.72 -12.76
CA SER A 238 -11.32 6.99 -12.28
C SER A 238 -11.56 8.15 -13.28
N SER A 239 -11.46 7.90 -14.58
CA SER A 239 -11.72 8.92 -15.62
C SER A 239 -13.19 9.33 -15.63
N ALA A 240 -14.12 8.38 -15.48
CA ALA A 240 -15.54 8.67 -15.39
C ALA A 240 -15.87 9.41 -14.06
N MET A 241 -15.18 9.13 -12.96
CA MET A 241 -15.31 9.84 -11.69
C MET A 241 -14.96 11.32 -11.85
N VAL A 242 -13.91 11.68 -12.61
CA VAL A 242 -13.56 13.08 -12.88
C VAL A 242 -14.78 13.86 -13.41
N ALA A 243 -15.43 13.38 -14.45
CA ALA A 243 -16.59 14.08 -15.05
C ALA A 243 -17.82 14.04 -14.12
N THR A 244 -18.02 12.93 -13.43
CA THR A 244 -19.22 12.71 -12.60
C THR A 244 -19.20 13.54 -11.32
N LEU A 245 -18.03 13.71 -10.69
CA LEU A 245 -17.88 14.49 -9.45
C LEU A 245 -17.91 16.01 -9.72
N ALA A 246 -17.53 16.46 -10.91
CA ALA A 246 -17.65 17.87 -11.32
C ALA A 246 -19.12 18.28 -11.54
N ASP A 247 -20.00 17.33 -11.86
CA ASP A 247 -21.42 17.55 -12.12
C ASP A 247 -22.26 17.29 -10.87
N MET A 248 -22.69 18.37 -10.20
CA MET A 248 -23.55 18.29 -9.00
C MET A 248 -24.92 17.67 -9.25
N THR A 249 -25.37 17.55 -10.51
CA THR A 249 -26.63 16.91 -10.86
C THR A 249 -26.51 15.39 -10.95
N SER A 250 -25.31 14.86 -10.96
CA SER A 250 -25.03 13.41 -10.99
C SER A 250 -25.66 12.68 -9.81
N SER A 251 -26.32 11.57 -10.07
CA SER A 251 -26.95 10.75 -9.02
C SER A 251 -25.90 10.04 -8.15
N GLU A 252 -26.19 9.85 -6.86
CA GLU A 252 -25.35 9.07 -5.95
C GLU A 252 -25.11 7.66 -6.49
N GLY A 253 -26.14 7.01 -7.06
CA GLY A 253 -26.02 5.68 -7.64
C GLY A 253 -25.02 5.60 -8.78
N ARG A 254 -24.84 6.65 -9.59
CA ARG A 254 -23.81 6.71 -10.63
C ARG A 254 -22.41 6.76 -10.01
N ILE A 255 -22.22 7.57 -8.99
CA ILE A 255 -20.94 7.67 -8.26
C ILE A 255 -20.60 6.31 -7.64
N MET A 256 -21.55 5.69 -6.92
CA MET A 256 -21.41 4.36 -6.30
C MET A 256 -21.05 3.28 -7.34
N GLY A 257 -21.66 3.33 -8.52
CA GLY A 257 -21.34 2.40 -9.61
C GLY A 257 -19.91 2.55 -10.14
N LEU A 258 -19.41 3.80 -10.24
CA LEU A 258 -18.03 4.08 -10.66
C LEU A 258 -17.02 3.73 -9.57
N GLU A 259 -17.36 3.92 -8.30
CA GLU A 259 -16.59 3.41 -7.16
C GLU A 259 -16.44 1.89 -7.22
N ALA A 260 -17.56 1.18 -7.45
CA ALA A 260 -17.55 -0.27 -7.59
C ALA A 260 -16.65 -0.73 -8.76
N LEU A 261 -16.74 -0.04 -9.90
CA LEU A 261 -15.88 -0.32 -11.06
C LEU A 261 -14.41 -0.12 -10.74
N THR A 262 -14.06 1.00 -10.08
CA THR A 262 -12.68 1.28 -9.65
C THR A 262 -12.20 0.23 -8.64
N GLY A 263 -13.07 -0.19 -7.70
CA GLY A 263 -12.80 -1.24 -6.73
C GLY A 263 -12.50 -2.59 -7.40
N VAL A 264 -13.29 -2.99 -8.41
CA VAL A 264 -13.02 -4.20 -9.20
C VAL A 264 -11.65 -4.13 -9.89
N GLY A 265 -11.34 -3.02 -10.57
CA GLY A 265 -10.05 -2.85 -11.23
C GLY A 265 -8.89 -2.93 -10.25
N LEU A 266 -9.00 -2.22 -9.14
CA LEU A 266 -7.97 -2.16 -8.10
C LEU A 266 -7.76 -3.52 -7.40
N GLY A 267 -8.82 -4.30 -7.16
CA GLY A 267 -8.74 -5.62 -6.57
C GLY A 267 -7.91 -6.61 -7.39
N MET A 268 -7.81 -6.40 -8.71
CA MET A 268 -6.93 -7.19 -9.57
C MET A 268 -5.44 -6.83 -9.43
N LEU A 269 -5.13 -5.66 -8.89
CA LEU A 269 -3.76 -5.11 -8.84
C LEU A 269 -3.17 -5.16 -7.43
N PHE A 270 -3.99 -4.86 -6.42
CA PHE A 270 -3.55 -4.55 -5.08
C PHE A 270 -2.96 -5.77 -4.37
N GLN A 271 -1.77 -5.63 -3.77
CA GLN A 271 -1.04 -6.67 -3.01
C GLN A 271 -0.59 -7.91 -3.80
N HIS A 272 -1.05 -8.15 -5.01
CA HIS A 272 -0.65 -9.33 -5.79
C HIS A 272 0.83 -9.30 -6.18
N GLY A 273 1.43 -8.12 -6.33
CA GLY A 273 2.86 -7.92 -6.57
C GLY A 273 3.74 -8.63 -5.54
N VAL A 274 3.35 -8.62 -4.27
CA VAL A 274 4.03 -9.33 -3.17
C VAL A 274 4.09 -10.85 -3.43
N GLY A 275 2.94 -11.44 -3.78
CA GLY A 275 2.85 -12.87 -4.09
C GLY A 275 3.66 -13.24 -5.35
N ILE A 276 3.59 -12.41 -6.38
CA ILE A 276 4.30 -12.60 -7.65
C ILE A 276 5.81 -12.52 -7.44
N CYS A 277 6.31 -11.49 -6.73
CA CYS A 277 7.73 -11.35 -6.40
C CYS A 277 8.26 -12.56 -5.63
N ASN A 278 7.48 -13.09 -4.68
CA ASN A 278 7.86 -14.29 -3.94
C ASN A 278 7.95 -15.52 -4.87
N VAL A 279 7.01 -15.70 -5.80
CA VAL A 279 7.02 -16.82 -6.76
C VAL A 279 8.18 -16.73 -7.74
N ILE A 280 8.44 -15.54 -8.31
CA ILE A 280 9.56 -15.31 -9.24
C ILE A 280 10.90 -15.58 -8.57
N ASN A 281 11.07 -15.15 -7.32
CA ASN A 281 12.32 -15.31 -6.56
C ASN A 281 12.42 -16.65 -5.82
N LYS A 282 11.47 -17.59 -5.95
CA LYS A 282 11.43 -18.83 -5.16
C LYS A 282 12.69 -19.70 -5.29
N LYS A 283 13.36 -19.72 -6.45
CA LYS A 283 14.59 -20.47 -6.67
C LYS A 283 15.84 -19.76 -6.15
N ARG A 284 15.72 -18.52 -5.66
CA ARG A 284 16.84 -17.72 -5.17
C ARG A 284 17.01 -17.87 -3.65
N HIS A 285 18.13 -17.36 -3.16
CA HIS A 285 18.39 -17.33 -1.73
C HIS A 285 17.24 -16.61 -1.00
N TRP A 286 16.98 -17.04 0.22
CA TRP A 286 15.88 -16.53 1.05
C TRP A 286 15.91 -14.99 1.20
N SER A 287 17.10 -14.39 1.45
CA SER A 287 17.23 -12.92 1.55
C SER A 287 16.69 -12.20 0.32
N THR A 288 17.05 -12.65 -0.88
CA THR A 288 16.56 -12.08 -2.15
C THR A 288 15.03 -12.16 -2.30
N ARG A 289 14.40 -13.18 -1.71
CA ARG A 289 12.93 -13.31 -1.70
C ARG A 289 12.29 -12.26 -0.80
N VAL A 290 12.83 -12.09 0.41
CA VAL A 290 12.35 -11.11 1.38
C VAL A 290 12.56 -9.70 0.86
N ASP A 291 13.71 -9.41 0.27
CA ASP A 291 14.02 -8.11 -0.31
C ASP A 291 13.04 -7.71 -1.43
N GLY A 292 12.70 -8.64 -2.32
CA GLY A 292 11.73 -8.39 -3.39
C GLY A 292 10.32 -8.11 -2.87
N VAL A 293 9.90 -8.81 -1.81
CA VAL A 293 8.63 -8.60 -1.11
C VAL A 293 8.63 -7.27 -0.35
N ALA A 294 9.73 -6.95 0.32
CA ALA A 294 9.89 -5.70 1.06
C ALA A 294 9.81 -4.48 0.14
N LEU A 295 10.49 -4.51 -1.00
CA LEU A 295 10.41 -3.44 -2.01
C LEU A 295 9.01 -3.28 -2.59
N CYS A 296 8.28 -4.38 -2.79
CA CYS A 296 6.90 -4.31 -3.27
C CYS A 296 5.98 -3.59 -2.25
N ASN A 297 6.10 -3.94 -0.96
CA ASN A 297 5.35 -3.27 0.09
C ASN A 297 5.78 -1.80 0.25
N LEU A 298 7.09 -1.52 0.22
CA LEU A 298 7.60 -0.15 0.31
C LEU A 298 7.11 0.71 -0.85
N ALA A 299 7.12 0.17 -2.09
CA ALA A 299 6.59 0.87 -3.25
C ALA A 299 5.10 1.15 -3.10
N GLN A 300 4.31 0.19 -2.62
CA GLN A 300 2.88 0.35 -2.47
C GLN A 300 2.50 1.37 -1.38
N PHE A 301 3.05 1.22 -0.17
CA PHE A 301 2.76 2.16 0.93
C PHE A 301 3.40 3.53 0.71
N GLY A 302 4.60 3.56 0.10
CA GLY A 302 5.25 4.79 -0.34
C GLY A 302 4.41 5.52 -1.39
N GLY A 303 3.84 4.79 -2.36
CA GLY A 303 2.91 5.32 -3.34
C GLY A 303 1.66 5.95 -2.70
N ILE A 304 1.07 5.28 -1.70
CA ILE A 304 -0.06 5.83 -0.91
C ILE A 304 0.35 7.14 -0.23
N ALA A 305 1.47 7.13 0.52
CA ALA A 305 1.90 8.29 1.30
C ALA A 305 2.24 9.50 0.42
N ILE A 306 3.02 9.29 -0.63
CA ILE A 306 3.40 10.36 -1.58
C ILE A 306 2.16 10.92 -2.26
N THR A 307 1.26 10.05 -2.71
CA THR A 307 0.03 10.48 -3.38
C THR A 307 -0.85 11.31 -2.45
N LEU A 308 -1.04 10.89 -1.21
CA LEU A 308 -1.84 11.66 -0.24
C LEU A 308 -1.20 13.01 0.10
N ALA A 309 0.12 13.08 0.18
CA ALA A 309 0.82 14.35 0.40
C ALA A 309 0.60 15.31 -0.79
N ILE A 310 0.77 14.82 -2.02
CA ILE A 310 0.58 15.62 -3.24
C ILE A 310 -0.88 16.03 -3.38
N ALA A 311 -1.81 15.09 -3.25
CA ALA A 311 -3.24 15.35 -3.36
C ALA A 311 -3.70 16.33 -2.28
N GLY A 312 -3.26 16.17 -1.02
CA GLY A 312 -3.54 17.13 0.04
C GLY A 312 -3.06 18.53 -0.28
N ALA A 313 -1.87 18.68 -0.85
CA ALA A 313 -1.35 19.98 -1.29
C ALA A 313 -2.15 20.57 -2.45
N VAL A 314 -2.53 19.77 -3.43
CA VAL A 314 -3.39 20.21 -4.55
C VAL A 314 -4.76 20.63 -4.02
N PHE A 315 -5.38 19.81 -3.17
CA PHE A 315 -6.68 20.10 -2.54
C PHE A 315 -6.67 21.44 -1.83
N GLN A 316 -5.65 21.71 -1.02
CA GLN A 316 -5.54 22.95 -0.26
C GLN A 316 -5.22 24.17 -1.17
N ASN A 317 -4.23 24.06 -2.05
CA ASN A 317 -3.81 25.22 -2.86
C ASN A 317 -4.83 25.56 -3.94
N VAL A 318 -5.32 24.58 -4.71
CA VAL A 318 -6.32 24.78 -5.75
C VAL A 318 -7.69 25.04 -5.13
N GLY A 319 -8.00 24.39 -3.99
CA GLY A 319 -9.24 24.56 -3.26
C GLY A 319 -9.43 25.99 -2.76
N VAL A 320 -8.40 26.55 -2.13
CA VAL A 320 -8.45 27.97 -1.69
C VAL A 320 -8.70 28.91 -2.86
N SER A 321 -7.99 28.73 -3.99
CA SER A 321 -8.18 29.58 -5.17
C SER A 321 -9.59 29.48 -5.75
N LEU A 322 -10.15 28.29 -5.88
CA LEU A 322 -11.49 28.08 -6.41
C LEU A 322 -12.59 28.56 -5.44
N LEU A 323 -12.36 28.42 -4.13
CA LEU A 323 -13.27 29.01 -3.14
C LEU A 323 -13.20 30.54 -3.12
N GLU A 324 -12.01 31.13 -3.22
CA GLU A 324 -11.84 32.59 -3.33
C GLU A 324 -12.60 33.13 -4.55
N GLU A 325 -12.54 32.45 -5.69
CA GLU A 325 -13.29 32.83 -6.89
C GLU A 325 -14.80 32.69 -6.69
N ALA A 326 -15.25 31.64 -5.99
CA ALA A 326 -16.67 31.33 -5.83
C ALA A 326 -17.37 32.20 -4.77
N ILE A 327 -16.71 32.50 -3.65
CA ILE A 327 -17.31 33.16 -2.48
C ILE A 327 -16.57 34.41 -1.99
N GLY A 328 -15.37 34.71 -2.50
CA GLY A 328 -14.58 35.87 -2.06
C GLY A 328 -15.21 37.22 -2.33
N VAL A 329 -16.10 37.30 -3.35
CA VAL A 329 -16.88 38.52 -3.67
C VAL A 329 -17.80 38.92 -2.53
N ALA A 330 -18.18 38.00 -1.63
CA ALA A 330 -19.05 38.25 -0.47
C ALA A 330 -18.31 38.85 0.75
N GLY A 331 -17.04 39.22 0.62
CA GLY A 331 -16.26 39.80 1.73
C GLY A 331 -15.73 38.80 2.73
N VAL A 332 -15.77 37.49 2.40
CA VAL A 332 -15.22 36.39 3.22
C VAL A 332 -13.69 36.46 3.21
N SER A 333 -13.08 36.47 4.38
CA SER A 333 -11.61 36.57 4.49
C SER A 333 -10.94 35.28 4.01
N ARG A 334 -9.68 35.40 3.54
CA ARG A 334 -8.87 34.24 3.11
C ARG A 334 -8.66 33.20 4.21
N GLN A 335 -8.67 33.61 5.45
CA GLN A 335 -8.56 32.71 6.60
C GLN A 335 -9.86 31.91 6.79
N GLU A 336 -11.02 32.54 6.68
CA GLU A 336 -12.32 31.86 6.73
C GLU A 336 -12.50 30.87 5.58
N ILE A 337 -11.99 31.19 4.38
CA ILE A 337 -11.97 30.28 3.23
C ILE A 337 -11.11 29.04 3.53
N ARG A 338 -9.94 29.22 4.14
CA ARG A 338 -9.10 28.09 4.56
C ARG A 338 -9.76 27.23 5.63
N GLU A 339 -10.43 27.86 6.60
CA GLU A 339 -11.18 27.16 7.65
C GLU A 339 -12.38 26.39 7.06
N ALA A 340 -13.07 26.96 6.08
CA ALA A 340 -14.14 26.29 5.34
C ALA A 340 -13.63 25.05 4.59
N LEU A 341 -12.43 25.11 4.01
CA LEU A 341 -11.83 23.96 3.33
C LEU A 341 -11.27 22.90 4.32
N ALA A 342 -10.87 23.33 5.50
CA ALA A 342 -10.36 22.45 6.54
C ALA A 342 -11.45 21.60 7.25
N GLY A 343 -12.73 22.01 7.17
CA GLY A 343 -13.80 21.25 7.79
C GLY A 343 -15.20 21.58 7.32
N VAL A 344 -15.99 20.55 7.10
CA VAL A 344 -17.40 20.64 6.65
C VAL A 344 -18.25 21.53 7.55
N SER A 345 -18.00 21.49 8.86
CA SER A 345 -18.75 22.30 9.85
C SER A 345 -18.55 23.80 9.70
N ALA A 346 -17.41 24.24 9.18
CA ALA A 346 -17.15 25.65 8.87
C ALA A 346 -17.87 26.07 7.57
N THR A 347 -17.89 25.19 6.58
CA THR A 347 -18.62 25.42 5.31
C THR A 347 -20.13 25.52 5.53
N LEU A 348 -20.70 24.70 6.41
CA LEU A 348 -22.13 24.71 6.73
C LEU A 348 -22.61 25.98 7.45
N ARG A 349 -21.73 26.87 7.90
CA ARG A 349 -22.09 28.17 8.51
C ARG A 349 -22.33 29.27 7.47
N LEU A 350 -22.04 28.99 6.18
CA LEU A 350 -22.27 29.95 5.10
C LEU A 350 -23.76 30.09 4.77
N GLU A 351 -24.14 31.25 4.24
CA GLU A 351 -25.48 31.45 3.70
C GLU A 351 -25.81 30.44 2.58
N PRO A 352 -27.08 30.05 2.38
CA PRO A 352 -27.46 28.98 1.45
C PRO A 352 -26.94 29.16 0.02
N GLU A 353 -26.90 30.38 -0.50
CA GLU A 353 -26.33 30.64 -1.84
C GLU A 353 -24.81 30.47 -1.90
N LEU A 354 -24.12 30.94 -0.87
CA LEU A 354 -22.67 30.78 -0.73
C LEU A 354 -22.29 29.33 -0.48
N LEU A 355 -23.11 28.61 0.27
CA LEU A 355 -22.93 27.17 0.52
C LEU A 355 -22.98 26.36 -0.79
N ALA A 356 -23.97 26.64 -1.65
CA ALA A 356 -24.07 25.95 -2.94
C ALA A 356 -22.86 26.21 -3.85
N ARG A 357 -22.38 27.47 -3.90
CA ARG A 357 -21.17 27.84 -4.66
C ARG A 357 -19.91 27.20 -4.08
N ALA A 358 -19.77 27.19 -2.76
CA ALA A 358 -18.67 26.55 -2.08
C ALA A 358 -18.65 25.04 -2.31
N ALA A 359 -19.80 24.36 -2.22
CA ALA A 359 -19.94 22.95 -2.51
C ALA A 359 -19.54 22.60 -3.94
N GLN A 360 -19.96 23.40 -4.93
CA GLN A 360 -19.54 23.23 -6.33
C GLN A 360 -18.03 23.41 -6.49
N ALA A 361 -17.44 24.43 -5.86
CA ALA A 361 -16.00 24.68 -5.92
C ALA A 361 -15.20 23.51 -5.33
N VAL A 362 -15.62 22.99 -4.17
CA VAL A 362 -14.97 21.81 -3.53
C VAL A 362 -15.17 20.56 -4.39
N ALA A 363 -16.35 20.34 -4.96
CA ALA A 363 -16.59 19.24 -5.90
C ALA A 363 -15.64 19.27 -7.10
N ASN A 364 -15.40 20.46 -7.66
CA ASN A 364 -14.46 20.67 -8.77
C ASN A 364 -13.00 20.38 -8.35
N VAL A 365 -12.60 20.72 -7.13
CA VAL A 365 -11.26 20.37 -6.63
C VAL A 365 -11.14 18.85 -6.49
N ILE A 366 -12.10 18.20 -5.84
CA ILE A 366 -12.09 16.75 -5.64
C ILE A 366 -12.10 16.02 -6.98
N SER A 367 -12.88 16.48 -7.95
CA SER A 367 -12.84 15.94 -9.31
C SER A 367 -11.42 15.95 -9.90
N ARG A 368 -10.66 17.05 -9.69
CA ARG A 368 -9.28 17.17 -10.18
C ARG A 368 -8.32 16.20 -9.50
N GLU A 369 -8.56 15.81 -8.23
CA GLU A 369 -7.73 14.80 -7.54
C GLU A 369 -7.77 13.45 -8.25
N PHE A 370 -8.88 13.10 -8.88
CA PHE A 370 -8.99 11.85 -9.64
C PHE A 370 -8.10 11.82 -10.90
N TYR A 371 -7.57 12.95 -11.40
CA TYR A 371 -6.54 12.91 -12.43
C TYR A 371 -5.26 12.22 -11.97
N ILE A 372 -4.94 12.28 -10.67
CA ILE A 372 -3.82 11.53 -10.08
C ILE A 372 -4.08 10.02 -10.22
N SER A 373 -5.31 9.58 -9.93
CA SER A 373 -5.71 8.18 -10.12
C SER A 373 -5.66 7.75 -11.58
N VAL A 374 -6.10 8.60 -12.51
CA VAL A 374 -6.03 8.34 -13.96
C VAL A 374 -4.58 8.18 -14.41
N ALA A 375 -3.71 9.10 -14.00
CA ALA A 375 -2.29 9.06 -14.35
C ALA A 375 -1.59 7.82 -13.77
N ALA A 376 -1.84 7.52 -12.48
CA ALA A 376 -1.30 6.33 -11.82
C ALA A 376 -1.82 5.04 -12.47
N GLY A 377 -3.13 4.96 -12.76
CA GLY A 377 -3.73 3.82 -13.45
C GLY A 377 -3.16 3.62 -14.86
N GLY A 378 -2.95 4.73 -15.60
CA GLY A 378 -2.31 4.71 -16.92
C GLY A 378 -0.87 4.22 -16.86
N LEU A 379 -0.09 4.68 -15.90
CA LEU A 379 1.27 4.19 -15.67
C LEU A 379 1.27 2.70 -15.26
N CYS A 380 0.32 2.28 -14.43
CA CYS A 380 0.14 0.87 -14.08
C CYS A 380 -0.17 0.01 -15.32
N PHE A 381 -1.00 0.51 -16.24
CA PHE A 381 -1.31 -0.16 -17.51
C PHE A 381 -0.06 -0.33 -18.38
N ILE A 382 0.75 0.73 -18.53
CA ILE A 382 2.04 0.68 -19.25
C ILE A 382 2.95 -0.36 -18.60
N CYS A 383 3.10 -0.34 -17.27
CA CYS A 383 3.85 -1.35 -16.54
C CYS A 383 3.34 -2.76 -16.82
N GLY A 384 2.01 -2.96 -16.85
CA GLY A 384 1.37 -4.22 -17.21
C GLY A 384 1.79 -4.69 -18.62
N LEU A 385 1.88 -3.79 -19.59
CA LEU A 385 2.36 -4.11 -20.94
C LEU A 385 3.83 -4.50 -20.98
N LEU A 386 4.66 -3.90 -20.13
CA LEU A 386 6.10 -4.18 -20.02
C LEU A 386 6.43 -5.46 -19.23
N MET A 387 5.49 -5.97 -18.41
CA MET A 387 5.68 -7.21 -17.67
C MET A 387 5.90 -8.41 -18.59
N THR A 388 6.69 -9.36 -18.13
CA THR A 388 6.96 -10.61 -18.87
C THR A 388 5.67 -11.43 -19.02
N SER A 389 5.51 -12.06 -20.20
CA SER A 389 4.39 -12.95 -20.50
C SER A 389 4.62 -14.39 -20.04
N GLU A 390 5.76 -14.67 -19.38
CA GLU A 390 6.10 -15.99 -18.91
C GLU A 390 5.09 -16.53 -17.90
N LYS A 391 4.82 -17.84 -18.00
CA LYS A 391 3.93 -18.51 -17.04
C LYS A 391 4.66 -18.67 -15.71
N LEU A 392 4.07 -18.16 -14.64
CA LEU A 392 4.53 -18.39 -13.27
C LEU A 392 4.47 -19.88 -12.94
N VAL A 393 5.57 -20.41 -12.38
CA VAL A 393 5.69 -21.82 -12.02
C VAL A 393 5.27 -22.01 -10.57
N TYR A 394 4.04 -22.45 -10.35
CA TYR A 394 3.47 -22.77 -9.04
C TYR A 394 3.68 -24.24 -8.66
N ARG A 395 4.86 -24.83 -8.91
CA ARG A 395 5.11 -26.25 -8.64
C ARG A 395 5.23 -26.48 -7.13
N SER A 396 4.44 -27.40 -6.60
CA SER A 396 4.55 -27.86 -5.20
C SER A 396 5.93 -28.53 -4.99
N THR A 397 6.76 -27.95 -4.15
CA THR A 397 8.08 -28.50 -3.81
C THR A 397 8.00 -29.59 -2.72
N ARG A 398 6.85 -29.77 -2.03
CA ARG A 398 6.71 -30.78 -0.98
C ARG A 398 7.09 -32.18 -1.47
N LEU A 399 6.60 -32.60 -2.63
CA LEU A 399 6.92 -33.93 -3.19
C LEU A 399 8.38 -34.06 -3.69
N ALA A 400 9.03 -32.95 -4.04
CA ALA A 400 10.43 -32.98 -4.49
C ALA A 400 11.42 -32.98 -3.31
N ASP A 401 11.08 -32.35 -2.18
CA ASP A 401 11.91 -32.38 -0.96
C ASP A 401 11.74 -33.68 -0.18
N GLU A 402 10.53 -34.24 -0.11
CA GLU A 402 10.32 -35.58 0.41
C GLU A 402 11.06 -36.65 -0.41
N GLY A 403 11.07 -36.51 -1.74
CA GLY A 403 11.84 -37.37 -2.64
C GLY A 403 13.37 -37.16 -2.55
N ARG A 404 13.85 -35.98 -2.14
CA ARG A 404 15.27 -35.72 -1.86
C ARG A 404 15.70 -36.21 -0.49
N VAL A 405 14.88 -36.00 0.52
CA VAL A 405 15.13 -36.52 1.86
C VAL A 405 15.10 -38.06 1.84
N ALA A 406 14.13 -38.67 1.15
CA ALA A 406 14.08 -40.11 0.98
C ALA A 406 15.27 -40.65 0.15
N ARG A 407 15.75 -39.96 -0.87
CA ARG A 407 16.96 -40.34 -1.61
C ARG A 407 18.24 -40.07 -0.82
N GLY A 408 18.29 -38.98 -0.04
CA GLY A 408 19.43 -38.68 0.85
C GLY A 408 19.59 -39.70 1.96
N THR A 409 18.51 -40.15 2.57
CA THR A 409 18.52 -41.23 3.57
C THR A 409 18.88 -42.57 2.96
N CYS A 410 18.38 -42.89 1.78
CA CYS A 410 18.72 -44.13 1.08
C CYS A 410 20.20 -44.19 0.65
N VAL A 411 20.80 -43.06 0.26
CA VAL A 411 22.25 -42.98 -0.09
C VAL A 411 23.12 -43.08 1.17
N THR A 412 22.70 -42.51 2.31
CA THR A 412 23.43 -42.60 3.58
C THR A 412 23.33 -43.99 4.18
N GLU A 413 22.21 -44.71 4.01
CA GLU A 413 22.07 -46.11 4.44
C GLU A 413 22.90 -47.06 3.56
N ARG A 414 22.91 -46.89 2.23
CA ARG A 414 23.79 -47.64 1.34
C ARG A 414 25.27 -47.39 1.63
N GLY A 415 25.66 -46.15 1.91
CA GLY A 415 27.03 -45.81 2.29
C GLY A 415 27.44 -46.42 3.63
N ARG A 416 26.55 -46.58 4.61
CA ARG A 416 26.79 -47.28 5.87
C ARG A 416 26.84 -48.81 5.71
N CYS A 417 26.04 -49.35 4.83
CA CYS A 417 26.05 -50.78 4.52
C CYS A 417 27.36 -51.19 3.82
N LEU A 418 27.82 -50.40 2.85
CA LEU A 418 29.09 -50.68 2.17
C LEU A 418 30.33 -50.50 3.09
N ARG A 419 30.27 -49.56 4.05
CA ARG A 419 31.34 -49.39 5.03
C ARG A 419 31.38 -50.49 6.08
N ARG A 420 30.25 -51.11 6.41
CA ARG A 420 30.23 -52.29 7.27
C ARG A 420 30.73 -53.56 6.57
N GLN A 421 30.55 -53.71 5.27
CA GLN A 421 31.08 -54.83 4.51
C GLN A 421 32.58 -54.73 4.28
N SER A 422 33.16 -53.50 4.15
CA SER A 422 34.62 -53.34 4.05
C SER A 422 35.36 -53.59 5.39
N LEU A 423 34.73 -53.34 6.52
CA LEU A 423 35.29 -53.56 7.86
C LEU A 423 35.30 -55.06 8.26
N HIS A 424 34.43 -55.89 7.68
CA HIS A 424 34.39 -57.34 7.94
C HIS A 424 35.35 -58.13 6.99
N HIS A 425 35.94 -57.48 5.99
CA HIS A 425 36.90 -58.16 5.10
C HIS A 425 38.38 -57.97 5.49
N ASP A 426 38.65 -56.99 6.42
CA ASP A 426 40.00 -56.75 6.94
C ASP A 426 40.35 -57.49 8.23
N GLU A 427 39.39 -58.25 8.83
CA GLU A 427 39.61 -59.09 10.02
C GLU A 427 39.83 -60.58 9.70
N SER A 428 39.99 -60.95 8.40
CA SER A 428 40.17 -62.34 7.99
C SER A 428 41.37 -62.53 7.04
N VAL A 429 42.49 -61.81 7.30
CA VAL A 429 43.80 -62.16 6.72
C VAL A 429 44.86 -62.12 7.81
#